data_574b17e454036b79e342e8354762d5ba
#
_entry.id   574b17e454036b79e342e8354762d5ba
#
_cell.length_a   1.000
_cell.length_b   1.000
_cell.length_c   1.000
_cell.angle_alpha   90.00
_cell.angle_beta   90.00
_cell.angle_gamma   90.00
#
_symmetry.space_group_name_H-M   'P 1'
#
loop_
_entity.id
_entity.type
_entity.pdbx_description
1 polymer ?
#
loop_
_entity_poly.entity_id
_entity_poly.type
_entity_poly.pdbx_seq_one_letter_code
_entity_poly.pdbx_strand_id
1 'polypeptide(L)'
;MEKTQVLQIVATEPKPGTEAKFNKWYNEEHIPLAIKFKGMQRITRYKIQGENKQFPTYLAFYYFESKEAADAYGPSPEFAAVRKNKEETWKDDVYDMKWNVRYDLIKTWEGKGKK
;
A
#
# COMPACT_ATOMS: atom_id res chain seq x y z
N MET A 1 -0.29 -24.99 9.41
CA MET A 1 0.04 -24.81 8.00
C MET A 1 -0.02 -23.35 7.61
N GLU A 2 1.00 -22.92 6.95
CA GLU A 2 1.11 -21.53 6.54
C GLU A 2 0.22 -21.24 5.33
N LYS A 3 -0.50 -20.13 5.38
CA LYS A 3 -1.28 -19.74 4.22
C LYS A 3 -0.39 -19.10 3.18
N THR A 4 -0.74 -19.29 1.92
CA THR A 4 -0.08 -18.58 0.85
C THR A 4 -0.48 -17.12 0.91
N GLN A 5 0.49 -16.25 1.06
CA GLN A 5 0.26 -14.81 1.12
C GLN A 5 0.59 -14.17 -0.20
N VAL A 6 -0.15 -13.11 -0.50
CA VAL A 6 0.13 -12.27 -1.65
C VAL A 6 0.50 -10.89 -1.14
N LEU A 7 1.60 -10.37 -1.64
CA LEU A 7 2.05 -9.03 -1.31
C LEU A 7 1.83 -8.13 -2.51
N GLN A 8 1.16 -7.02 -2.29
CA GLN A 8 1.03 -6.01 -3.34
C GLN A 8 1.82 -4.78 -2.92
N ILE A 9 2.73 -4.34 -3.78
CA ILE A 9 3.56 -3.18 -3.48
C ILE A 9 3.15 -2.04 -4.40
N VAL A 10 2.83 -0.90 -3.78
CA VAL A 10 2.45 0.31 -4.50
C VAL A 10 3.54 1.34 -4.27
N ALA A 11 4.16 1.78 -5.36
CA ALA A 11 5.25 2.76 -5.29
C ALA A 11 4.72 4.12 -5.73
N THR A 12 4.93 5.14 -4.90
CA THR A 12 4.39 6.46 -5.17
C THR A 12 5.44 7.55 -4.98
N GLU A 13 5.22 8.65 -5.69
CA GLU A 13 6.08 9.83 -5.60
C GLU A 13 5.21 11.05 -5.49
N PRO A 14 5.19 11.75 -4.35
CA PRO A 14 4.41 12.99 -4.24
C PRO A 14 5.02 14.07 -5.13
N LYS A 15 4.16 14.94 -5.63
CA LYS A 15 4.62 16.10 -6.38
C LYS A 15 5.33 17.08 -5.44
N PRO A 16 6.26 17.88 -5.96
CA PRO A 16 6.98 18.84 -5.10
C PRO A 16 6.02 19.70 -4.30
N GLY A 17 6.31 19.86 -3.02
CA GLY A 17 5.52 20.69 -2.13
C GLY A 17 4.27 20.05 -1.56
N THR A 18 3.97 18.80 -1.93
CA THR A 18 2.76 18.13 -1.45
C THR A 18 3.01 17.00 -0.47
N GLU A 19 4.27 16.76 -0.13
CA GLU A 19 4.64 15.55 0.62
C GLU A 19 3.94 15.45 1.97
N ALA A 20 3.91 16.53 2.73
CA ALA A 20 3.28 16.50 4.06
C ALA A 20 1.78 16.21 3.95
N LYS A 21 1.12 16.86 3.00
CA LYS A 21 -0.30 16.68 2.78
C LYS A 21 -0.60 15.27 2.29
N PHE A 22 0.23 14.76 1.37
CA PHE A 22 0.10 13.41 0.86
C PHE A 22 0.22 12.38 1.97
N ASN A 23 1.21 12.52 2.85
CA ASN A 23 1.41 11.57 3.93
C ASN A 23 0.29 11.61 4.95
N LYS A 24 -0.20 12.80 5.28
CA LYS A 24 -1.30 12.93 6.21
C LYS A 24 -2.54 12.21 5.68
N TRP A 25 -2.89 12.47 4.41
CA TRP A 25 -4.03 11.81 3.79
C TRP A 25 -3.85 10.30 3.74
N TYR A 26 -2.68 9.86 3.32
CA TYR A 26 -2.41 8.43 3.16
C TYR A 26 -2.56 7.70 4.49
N ASN A 27 -1.99 8.29 5.54
CA ASN A 27 -2.01 7.65 6.86
C ASN A 27 -3.37 7.75 7.56
N GLU A 28 -4.06 8.88 7.40
CA GLU A 28 -5.27 9.14 8.19
C GLU A 28 -6.56 8.79 7.46
N GLU A 29 -6.54 8.73 6.14
CA GLU A 29 -7.76 8.47 5.37
C GLU A 29 -7.65 7.23 4.48
N HIS A 30 -6.61 7.16 3.68
CA HIS A 30 -6.48 6.09 2.69
C HIS A 30 -6.30 4.72 3.34
N ILE A 31 -5.30 4.58 4.19
CA ILE A 31 -5.00 3.30 4.82
C ILE A 31 -6.16 2.82 5.72
N PRO A 32 -6.75 3.69 6.56
CA PRO A 32 -7.86 3.24 7.39
C PRO A 32 -9.05 2.69 6.60
N LEU A 33 -9.29 3.18 5.39
CA LEU A 33 -10.34 2.62 4.55
C LEU A 33 -9.92 1.29 3.96
N ALA A 34 -8.69 1.21 3.46
CA ALA A 34 -8.20 -0.01 2.82
C ALA A 34 -8.12 -1.18 3.79
N ILE A 35 -7.69 -0.94 5.03
CA ILE A 35 -7.47 -2.01 6.00
C ILE A 35 -8.77 -2.65 6.47
N LYS A 36 -9.92 -2.04 6.17
CA LYS A 36 -11.21 -2.64 6.52
C LYS A 36 -11.53 -3.88 5.71
N PHE A 37 -10.86 -4.07 4.59
CA PHE A 37 -11.11 -5.25 3.76
C PHE A 37 -10.69 -6.51 4.51
N LYS A 38 -11.60 -7.47 4.60
CA LYS A 38 -11.41 -8.63 5.46
C LYS A 38 -10.18 -9.47 5.11
N GLY A 39 -9.86 -9.60 3.84
CA GLY A 39 -8.69 -10.38 3.42
C GLY A 39 -7.36 -9.66 3.53
N MET A 40 -7.37 -8.43 4.03
CA MET A 40 -6.16 -7.63 4.20
C MET A 40 -5.58 -7.88 5.58
N GLN A 41 -4.40 -8.49 5.65
CA GLN A 41 -3.81 -8.83 6.95
C GLN A 41 -3.15 -7.64 7.62
N ARG A 42 -2.46 -6.84 6.83
CA ARG A 42 -1.82 -5.63 7.33
C ARG A 42 -1.36 -4.79 6.16
N ILE A 43 -1.02 -3.54 6.46
CA ILE A 43 -0.47 -2.62 5.49
C ILE A 43 0.70 -1.93 6.16
N THR A 44 1.86 -1.88 5.49
CA THR A 44 3.01 -1.15 6.00
C THR A 44 3.46 -0.15 4.97
N ARG A 45 4.03 0.96 5.44
CA ARG A 45 4.56 1.98 4.55
C ARG A 45 6.04 2.17 4.85
N TYR A 46 6.79 2.44 3.79
CA TYR A 46 8.23 2.70 3.91
C TYR A 46 8.60 3.93 3.12
N LYS A 47 9.57 4.65 3.63
CA LYS A 47 10.15 5.79 2.94
C LYS A 47 11.60 5.46 2.61
N ILE A 48 12.05 5.84 1.41
CA ILE A 48 13.44 5.61 1.03
C ILE A 48 14.37 6.34 1.98
N GLN A 49 15.50 5.72 2.28
CA GLN A 49 16.54 6.38 3.05
C GLN A 49 17.39 7.26 2.15
N GLY A 50 17.63 8.48 2.60
CA GLY A 50 18.42 9.43 1.83
C GLY A 50 17.69 9.92 0.60
N GLU A 51 18.44 10.54 -0.29
CA GLU A 51 17.89 11.07 -1.53
C GLU A 51 18.35 10.22 -2.70
N ASN A 52 17.40 9.65 -3.42
CA ASN A 52 17.75 8.82 -4.57
C ASN A 52 16.63 8.92 -5.58
N LYS A 53 16.90 9.65 -6.67
CA LYS A 53 15.87 9.92 -7.66
C LYS A 53 15.62 8.75 -8.61
N GLN A 54 16.39 7.69 -8.50
CA GLN A 54 16.18 6.50 -9.31
C GLN A 54 15.03 5.64 -8.78
N PHE A 55 14.66 5.80 -7.53
CA PHE A 55 13.62 4.97 -6.92
C PHE A 55 12.53 5.83 -6.31
N PRO A 56 11.29 5.31 -6.26
CA PRO A 56 10.20 6.05 -5.64
C PRO A 56 10.46 6.33 -4.17
N THR A 57 10.01 7.47 -3.70
CA THR A 57 10.21 7.87 -2.31
C THR A 57 9.45 6.98 -1.35
N TYR A 58 8.24 6.55 -1.71
CA TYR A 58 7.37 5.81 -0.80
C TYR A 58 6.93 4.49 -1.39
N LEU A 59 6.91 3.47 -0.52
CA LEU A 59 6.33 2.17 -0.85
C LEU A 59 5.27 1.85 0.17
N ALA A 60 4.16 1.27 -0.28
CA ALA A 60 3.14 0.72 0.60
C ALA A 60 3.02 -0.77 0.30
N PHE A 61 3.08 -1.57 1.36
CA PHE A 61 3.03 -3.02 1.27
C PHE A 61 1.68 -3.48 1.80
N TYR A 62 0.88 -4.09 0.91
CA TYR A 62 -0.44 -4.59 1.24
C TYR A 62 -0.37 -6.11 1.30
N TYR A 63 -0.62 -6.67 2.48
CA TYR A 63 -0.50 -8.12 2.70
C TYR A 63 -1.87 -8.76 2.68
N PHE A 64 -2.13 -9.55 1.64
CA PHE A 64 -3.39 -10.29 1.52
C PHE A 64 -3.18 -11.72 1.99
N GLU A 65 -4.22 -12.30 2.59
CA GLU A 65 -4.10 -13.66 3.12
C GLU A 65 -4.00 -14.72 2.02
N SER A 66 -4.43 -14.41 0.79
CA SER A 66 -4.43 -15.36 -0.31
C SER A 66 -4.58 -14.64 -1.64
N LYS A 67 -4.36 -15.37 -2.71
CA LYS A 67 -4.61 -14.85 -4.05
C LYS A 67 -6.08 -14.48 -4.23
N GLU A 68 -6.97 -15.31 -3.70
CA GLU A 68 -8.41 -15.05 -3.81
C GLU A 68 -8.76 -13.74 -3.11
N ALA A 69 -8.18 -13.48 -1.95
CA ALA A 69 -8.43 -12.23 -1.24
C ALA A 69 -7.90 -11.03 -2.05
N ALA A 70 -6.70 -11.15 -2.61
CA ALA A 70 -6.14 -10.08 -3.41
C ALA A 70 -7.01 -9.79 -4.64
N ASP A 71 -7.50 -10.85 -5.29
CA ASP A 71 -8.38 -10.69 -6.45
C ASP A 71 -9.71 -10.05 -6.08
N ALA A 72 -10.21 -10.36 -4.88
CA ALA A 72 -11.51 -9.85 -4.43
C ALA A 72 -11.44 -8.39 -3.97
N TYR A 73 -10.25 -7.88 -3.69
CA TYR A 73 -10.13 -6.52 -3.16
C TYR A 73 -10.59 -5.47 -4.18
N GLY A 74 -10.15 -5.60 -5.44
CA GLY A 74 -10.47 -4.60 -6.47
C GLY A 74 -11.96 -4.35 -6.62
N PRO A 75 -12.80 -5.39 -6.74
CA PRO A 75 -14.25 -5.16 -6.87
C PRO A 75 -14.97 -4.96 -5.54
N SER A 76 -14.26 -4.91 -4.41
CA SER A 76 -14.90 -4.83 -3.09
C SER A 76 -15.48 -3.44 -2.82
N PRO A 77 -16.48 -3.36 -1.92
CA PRO A 77 -16.98 -2.06 -1.47
C PRO A 77 -15.92 -1.25 -0.73
N GLU A 78 -14.99 -1.93 -0.04
CA GLU A 78 -13.91 -1.24 0.65
C GLU A 78 -13.01 -0.50 -0.33
N PHE A 79 -12.67 -1.15 -1.45
CA PHE A 79 -11.86 -0.47 -2.46
C PHE A 79 -12.64 0.64 -3.17
N ALA A 80 -13.96 0.45 -3.35
CA ALA A 80 -14.79 1.52 -3.90
C ALA A 80 -14.74 2.75 -3.01
N ALA A 81 -14.77 2.55 -1.69
CA ALA A 81 -14.66 3.66 -0.74
C ALA A 81 -13.31 4.34 -0.83
N VAL A 82 -12.24 3.56 -1.01
CA VAL A 82 -10.89 4.10 -1.19
C VAL A 82 -10.84 5.00 -2.43
N ARG A 83 -11.36 4.52 -3.55
CA ARG A 83 -11.36 5.30 -4.78
C ARG A 83 -12.18 6.57 -4.66
N LYS A 84 -13.35 6.48 -4.02
CA LYS A 84 -14.20 7.64 -3.83
C LYS A 84 -13.52 8.68 -2.97
N ASN A 85 -12.87 8.27 -1.89
CA ASN A 85 -12.15 9.17 -1.02
C ASN A 85 -11.05 9.89 -1.79
N LYS A 86 -10.30 9.15 -2.61
CA LYS A 86 -9.23 9.74 -3.39
C LYS A 86 -9.77 10.78 -4.36
N GLU A 87 -10.86 10.45 -5.05
CA GLU A 87 -11.46 11.37 -6.01
C GLU A 87 -11.98 12.65 -5.34
N GLU A 88 -12.56 12.50 -4.16
CA GLU A 88 -13.10 13.65 -3.44
C GLU A 88 -12.01 14.52 -2.82
N THR A 89 -10.92 13.90 -2.38
CA THR A 89 -9.84 14.61 -1.71
C THR A 89 -8.91 15.29 -2.70
N TRP A 90 -8.55 14.59 -3.77
CA TRP A 90 -7.58 15.10 -4.72
C TRP A 90 -8.24 15.46 -6.03
N LYS A 91 -8.54 16.72 -6.19
CA LYS A 91 -9.05 17.22 -7.46
C LYS A 91 -7.94 17.41 -8.47
N ASP A 92 -6.74 17.67 -7.95
CA ASP A 92 -5.56 17.83 -8.78
C ASP A 92 -4.64 16.65 -8.57
N ASP A 93 -3.73 16.46 -9.52
CA ASP A 93 -2.78 15.40 -9.49
C ASP A 93 -1.69 15.71 -8.46
N VAL A 94 -1.71 15.05 -7.33
CA VAL A 94 -0.83 15.34 -6.19
C VAL A 94 0.35 14.41 -6.11
N TYR A 95 0.22 13.19 -6.65
CA TYR A 95 1.31 12.22 -6.63
C TYR A 95 1.22 11.33 -7.86
N ASP A 96 2.33 10.71 -8.17
CA ASP A 96 2.42 9.73 -9.25
C ASP A 96 2.49 8.34 -8.66
N MET A 97 1.70 7.42 -9.19
CA MET A 97 1.85 6.00 -8.89
C MET A 97 2.86 5.45 -9.88
N LYS A 98 4.05 5.12 -9.38
CA LYS A 98 5.12 4.67 -10.27
C LYS A 98 4.92 3.23 -10.72
N TRP A 99 4.49 2.36 -9.81
CA TRP A 99 4.14 0.99 -10.17
C TRP A 99 3.33 0.37 -9.04
N ASN A 100 2.65 -0.73 -9.39
CA ASN A 100 1.75 -1.44 -8.49
C ASN A 100 1.79 -2.89 -8.93
N VAL A 101 2.47 -3.75 -8.16
CA VAL A 101 2.80 -5.10 -8.58
C VAL A 101 2.52 -6.07 -7.45
N ARG A 102 2.07 -7.28 -7.80
CA ARG A 102 1.84 -8.34 -6.83
C ARG A 102 2.98 -9.35 -6.86
N TYR A 103 3.27 -9.88 -5.69
CA TYR A 103 4.27 -10.93 -5.51
C TYR A 103 3.70 -12.03 -4.64
N ASP A 104 4.02 -13.27 -4.98
CA ASP A 104 3.63 -14.41 -4.16
C ASP A 104 4.69 -14.71 -3.14
N LEU A 105 4.26 -15.03 -1.93
CA LEU A 105 5.19 -15.46 -0.89
C LEU A 105 5.81 -16.80 -1.28
N ILE A 106 7.12 -16.91 -1.25
CA ILE A 106 7.80 -18.17 -1.45
C ILE A 106 8.03 -18.84 -0.10
N LYS A 107 8.68 -18.12 0.80
CA LYS A 107 9.01 -18.69 2.10
C LYS A 107 9.47 -17.58 3.03
N THR A 108 9.28 -17.78 4.31
CA THR A 108 9.73 -16.86 5.35
C THR A 108 10.79 -17.53 6.22
N TRP A 109 11.85 -16.82 6.50
CA TRP A 109 12.88 -17.25 7.45
C TRP A 109 12.87 -16.27 8.60
N GLU A 110 12.94 -16.80 9.84
CA GLU A 110 12.95 -15.94 11.01
C GLU A 110 14.37 -15.81 11.52
N GLY A 111 14.75 -14.59 11.88
CA GLY A 111 16.04 -14.36 12.50
C GLY A 111 16.01 -14.72 13.96
N LYS A 112 17.17 -15.03 14.52
CA LYS A 112 17.28 -15.42 15.94
C LYS A 112 17.68 -14.29 16.86
N GLY A 113 18.02 -13.18 16.35
CA GLY A 113 18.63 -12.11 17.12
C GLY A 113 17.72 -11.32 18.02
N LYS A 114 16.44 -11.61 17.99
CA LYS A 114 15.56 -10.83 18.77
C LYS A 114 15.21 -11.43 20.02
N LYS A 115 15.17 -11.15 20.68
CA LYS A 115 14.64 -11.78 21.61
C LYS A 115 14.51 -11.38 22.42
#